data_961b438e5ccb38a38bc35e0b7c3995dd
#
_entry.id   961b438e5ccb38a38bc35e0b7c3995dd
#
_cell.length_a   1.000
_cell.length_b   1.000
_cell.length_c   1.000
_cell.angle_alpha   90.00
_cell.angle_beta   90.00
_cell.angle_gamma   90.00
#
_symmetry.space_group_name_H-M   'P 1'
#
loop_
_entity.id
_entity.type
_entity.pdbx_description
1 polymer ?
#
loop_
_entity_poly.entity_id
_entity_poly.type
_entity_poly.pdbx_seq_one_letter_code
_entity_poly.pdbx_strand_id
1 'polypeptide(L)'
;MKRRSKHVYFIAFILMVLGVLIQGLLLSGHIPLVHLSQFRSHATPLPFQQYQTVVASRDQNTTPVLRMQRPNFQTGMIFPQWGTNAYDSTDKNWQVGLNDIENQTSAQWIELPINLYQSSVTSTQVTVSDMTPTPNAVATGIRTAQARYYHVFIVPLLSVGGTLTWSGSIQFSTTQHMQLWFDSYWQALQPYVVAAAQAGAEELAIGTELEKLQLAPAPLWNQLIERVHQIFPGKLTYDLNWSSLYYQIPPWMHNPLLTAVGVSVYIPLTDRPQRLDPAILPGLWQEKIGKLLDSFSIQLTKQVFISEIGYRDSAFALYRPWERDAQAQAEPADPEEQAAAYDAALMNVIVDPHIIGVYFWAWSVPLFEPNWKPAAKILYKWYTSPQA
;
A
#
# COMPACT_ATOMS: atom_id res chain seq x y z
N MET A 1 -39.28 12.23 -2.37
CA MET A 1 -38.25 12.24 -3.43
C MET A 1 -36.86 12.51 -2.85
N LYS A 2 -36.28 11.66 -2.04
CA LYS A 2 -34.94 11.85 -1.44
C LYS A 2 -34.09 10.56 -1.32
N ARG A 3 -34.39 9.54 -2.14
CA ARG A 3 -33.67 8.24 -2.09
C ARG A 3 -32.73 7.95 -3.28
N ARG A 4 -32.68 8.84 -4.30
CA ARG A 4 -31.88 8.62 -5.53
C ARG A 4 -30.43 9.12 -5.46
N SER A 5 -30.08 9.97 -4.49
CA SER A 5 -28.74 10.58 -4.41
C SER A 5 -27.64 9.58 -3.97
N LYS A 6 -27.90 8.71 -3.01
CA LYS A 6 -26.87 7.80 -2.47
C LYS A 6 -26.38 6.73 -3.45
N HIS A 7 -27.22 6.29 -4.38
CA HIS A 7 -26.84 5.28 -5.39
C HIS A 7 -26.00 5.88 -6.53
N VAL A 8 -26.15 7.15 -6.83
CA VAL A 8 -25.37 7.83 -7.87
C VAL A 8 -23.92 8.03 -7.41
N TYR A 9 -23.69 8.33 -6.13
CA TYR A 9 -22.34 8.49 -5.57
C TYR A 9 -21.62 7.15 -5.41
N PHE A 10 -22.32 6.10 -5.08
CA PHE A 10 -21.79 4.75 -5.02
C PHE A 10 -21.38 4.23 -6.42
N ILE A 11 -22.18 4.51 -7.44
CA ILE A 11 -21.85 4.18 -8.84
C ILE A 11 -20.69 5.03 -9.35
N ALA A 12 -20.60 6.32 -8.99
CA ALA A 12 -19.46 7.17 -9.35
C ALA A 12 -18.16 6.70 -8.69
N PHE A 13 -18.22 6.22 -7.45
CA PHE A 13 -17.06 5.63 -6.77
C PHE A 13 -16.63 4.31 -7.41
N ILE A 14 -17.57 3.41 -7.74
CA ILE A 14 -17.31 2.19 -8.50
C ILE A 14 -16.68 2.53 -9.86
N LEU A 15 -17.16 3.56 -10.53
CA LEU A 15 -16.59 4.03 -11.76
C LEU A 15 -15.20 4.67 -11.58
N MET A 16 -14.91 5.36 -10.50
CA MET A 16 -13.62 6.00 -10.22
C MET A 16 -12.48 4.98 -10.02
N VAL A 17 -12.80 3.82 -9.53
CA VAL A 17 -11.87 2.69 -9.33
C VAL A 17 -11.64 1.87 -10.61
N LEU A 18 -12.53 1.91 -11.59
CA LEU A 18 -12.47 1.15 -12.84
C LEU A 18 -11.44 1.61 -13.92
N GLY A 19 -10.84 2.80 -13.91
CA GLY A 19 -10.05 3.40 -15.01
C GLY A 19 -8.57 3.21 -15.04
N VAL A 20 -8.03 2.62 -14.04
CA VAL A 20 -6.61 2.23 -14.08
C VAL A 20 -6.31 1.25 -15.25
N LEU A 21 -7.35 0.76 -15.93
CA LEU A 21 -7.32 -0.44 -16.75
C LEU A 21 -7.27 -0.28 -18.26
N ILE A 22 -7.67 0.84 -18.82
CA ILE A 22 -7.70 0.96 -20.29
C ILE A 22 -6.31 1.32 -20.86
N GLN A 23 -5.43 1.92 -20.07
CA GLN A 23 -4.08 2.28 -20.56
C GLN A 23 -3.05 1.15 -20.47
N GLY A 24 -3.23 0.15 -19.60
CA GLY A 24 -2.36 -1.04 -19.58
C GLY A 24 -2.41 -1.86 -20.86
N LEU A 25 -3.51 -1.79 -21.60
CA LEU A 25 -3.69 -2.52 -22.86
C LEU A 25 -2.96 -1.90 -24.07
N LEU A 26 -2.60 -0.61 -24.00
CA LEU A 26 -1.86 0.06 -25.10
C LEU A 26 -0.33 -0.02 -24.95
N LEU A 27 0.18 -0.46 -23.79
CA LEU A 27 1.61 -0.60 -23.52
C LEU A 27 2.10 -2.06 -23.54
N SER A 28 1.24 -3.05 -23.79
CA SER A 28 1.63 -4.47 -23.90
C SER A 28 2.33 -4.85 -25.22
N GLY A 29 2.57 -3.89 -26.08
CA GLY A 29 3.40 -4.05 -27.27
C GLY A 29 4.86 -3.69 -26.98
N HIS A 30 5.72 -4.72 -26.84
CA HIS A 30 7.19 -4.63 -26.86
C HIS A 30 7.85 -4.06 -25.59
N ILE A 31 7.94 -4.87 -24.54
CA ILE A 31 9.08 -4.78 -23.64
C ILE A 31 10.24 -5.53 -24.31
N PRO A 32 11.34 -4.86 -24.68
CA PRO A 32 12.52 -5.58 -25.14
C PRO A 32 13.05 -6.39 -23.95
N LEU A 33 13.23 -7.68 -24.15
CA LEU A 33 14.01 -8.54 -23.26
C LEU A 33 15.43 -7.96 -23.18
N VAL A 34 15.67 -7.10 -22.20
CA VAL A 34 17.03 -6.67 -21.87
C VAL A 34 17.71 -7.88 -21.23
N HIS A 35 18.74 -8.36 -21.89
CA HIS A 35 19.60 -9.42 -21.41
C HIS A 35 20.10 -9.13 -20.00
N LEU A 36 19.64 -9.87 -19.00
CA LEU A 36 20.04 -9.85 -17.60
C LEU A 36 21.49 -10.31 -17.33
N SER A 37 22.36 -10.31 -18.35
CA SER A 37 23.71 -10.86 -18.24
C SER A 37 24.79 -9.87 -17.75
N GLN A 38 24.46 -8.63 -17.40
CA GLN A 38 25.49 -7.62 -17.05
C GLN A 38 25.47 -7.06 -15.64
N PHE A 39 24.61 -7.55 -14.74
CA PHE A 39 24.66 -7.13 -13.33
C PHE A 39 25.20 -8.25 -12.42
N ARG A 40 26.51 -8.52 -12.53
CA ARG A 40 27.25 -9.20 -11.47
C ARG A 40 27.73 -8.15 -10.45
N SER A 41 26.94 -7.86 -9.43
CA SER A 41 27.46 -7.24 -8.23
C SER A 41 28.00 -8.34 -7.30
N HIS A 42 29.18 -8.14 -6.75
CA HIS A 42 29.84 -9.06 -5.82
C HIS A 42 29.24 -8.94 -4.40
N ALA A 43 27.93 -9.10 -4.25
CA ALA A 43 27.34 -9.38 -2.96
C ALA A 43 27.17 -10.89 -2.87
N THR A 44 27.89 -11.53 -1.94
CA THR A 44 27.75 -12.95 -1.65
C THR A 44 26.32 -13.19 -1.15
N PRO A 45 25.49 -13.94 -1.86
CA PRO A 45 24.15 -14.27 -1.36
C PRO A 45 24.33 -15.13 -0.10
N LEU A 46 23.56 -14.84 0.94
CA LEU A 46 23.42 -15.77 2.05
C LEU A 46 22.99 -17.13 1.47
N PRO A 47 23.60 -18.25 1.90
CA PRO A 47 23.41 -19.52 1.23
C PRO A 47 21.95 -19.95 1.31
N PHE A 48 21.38 -20.27 0.16
CA PHE A 48 20.03 -20.79 -0.05
C PHE A 48 19.64 -21.95 0.89
N GLN A 49 20.62 -22.66 1.44
CA GLN A 49 20.44 -23.71 2.46
C GLN A 49 19.79 -23.22 3.76
N GLN A 50 20.00 -21.95 4.16
CA GLN A 50 19.35 -21.43 5.38
C GLN A 50 17.85 -21.21 5.21
N TYR A 51 17.41 -20.88 3.99
CA TYR A 51 15.97 -20.71 3.68
C TYR A 51 15.26 -22.07 3.53
N GLN A 52 15.92 -23.07 2.96
CA GLN A 52 15.33 -24.42 2.85
C GLN A 52 15.14 -25.09 4.22
N THR A 53 15.99 -24.81 5.22
CA THR A 53 15.86 -25.39 6.56
C THR A 53 14.61 -24.87 7.28
N VAL A 54 14.21 -23.61 7.03
CA VAL A 54 12.98 -23.02 7.61
C VAL A 54 11.72 -23.56 6.92
N VAL A 55 11.79 -23.87 5.63
CA VAL A 55 10.63 -24.39 4.86
C VAL A 55 10.51 -25.92 4.96
N ALA A 56 11.63 -26.65 5.05
CA ALA A 56 11.65 -28.11 5.05
C ALA A 56 11.31 -28.77 6.41
N SER A 57 11.25 -28.02 7.51
CA SER A 57 10.90 -28.55 8.83
C SER A 57 9.40 -28.57 9.15
N ARG A 58 8.55 -28.39 8.15
CA ARG A 58 7.09 -28.50 8.33
C ARG A 58 6.62 -29.94 8.29
N ASP A 59 6.79 -30.62 9.40
CA ASP A 59 5.93 -31.75 9.74
C ASP A 59 4.55 -31.19 10.12
N GLN A 60 3.48 -31.69 9.51
CA GLN A 60 2.12 -31.13 9.60
C GLN A 60 1.51 -31.16 11.02
N ASN A 61 2.23 -31.62 12.01
CA ASN A 61 1.77 -31.76 13.40
C ASN A 61 2.59 -30.99 14.45
N THR A 62 3.57 -30.18 14.08
CA THR A 62 4.32 -29.39 15.04
C THR A 62 3.86 -27.94 15.03
N THR A 63 3.50 -27.43 16.19
CA THR A 63 3.37 -26.00 16.49
C THR A 63 4.53 -25.25 15.83
N PRO A 64 4.29 -24.14 15.09
CA PRO A 64 5.37 -23.44 14.42
C PRO A 64 6.41 -22.98 15.42
N VAL A 65 7.55 -23.65 15.42
CA VAL A 65 8.69 -23.31 16.25
C VAL A 65 9.34 -22.06 15.65
N LEU A 66 9.57 -21.06 16.48
CA LEU A 66 10.36 -19.87 16.23
C LEU A 66 9.87 -18.92 15.12
N ARG A 67 8.84 -18.18 15.45
CA ARG A 67 8.69 -16.85 14.90
C ARG A 67 9.45 -15.90 15.79
N MET A 68 10.59 -15.41 15.30
CA MET A 68 11.29 -14.35 15.99
C MET A 68 10.35 -13.18 16.14
N GLN A 69 10.11 -12.77 17.38
CA GLN A 69 9.57 -11.46 17.66
C GLN A 69 10.42 -10.44 16.95
N ARG A 70 9.79 -9.68 16.12
CA ARG A 70 10.38 -8.46 15.62
C ARG A 70 9.71 -7.31 16.37
N PRO A 71 10.29 -6.87 17.52
CA PRO A 71 9.79 -5.68 18.17
C PRO A 71 9.78 -4.56 17.12
N ASN A 72 8.67 -3.84 16.99
CA ASN A 72 8.43 -2.79 16.01
C ASN A 72 8.10 -3.23 14.58
N PHE A 73 7.80 -4.51 14.30
CA PHE A 73 7.22 -4.88 13.01
C PHE A 73 5.80 -4.34 12.90
N GLN A 74 5.52 -3.59 11.82
CA GLN A 74 4.22 -2.96 11.61
C GLN A 74 3.21 -3.99 11.07
N THR A 75 2.35 -4.50 11.94
CA THR A 75 1.23 -5.37 11.57
C THR A 75 0.03 -4.51 11.19
N GLY A 76 -0.03 -4.14 9.90
CA GLY A 76 -0.92 -3.09 9.41
C GLY A 76 -2.21 -3.58 8.75
N MET A 77 -3.23 -2.71 8.82
CA MET A 77 -4.45 -2.79 8.03
C MET A 77 -4.78 -1.41 7.47
N ILE A 78 -5.07 -1.36 6.18
CA ILE A 78 -5.54 -0.14 5.52
C ILE A 78 -7.05 -0.04 5.69
N PHE A 79 -7.52 1.09 6.25
CA PHE A 79 -8.93 1.29 6.51
C PHE A 79 -9.42 2.62 5.96
N PRO A 80 -9.66 2.70 4.65
CA PRO A 80 -10.10 3.94 4.00
C PRO A 80 -11.54 4.28 4.34
N GLN A 81 -11.79 5.56 4.61
CA GLN A 81 -13.11 6.17 4.66
C GLN A 81 -13.14 7.37 3.71
N TRP A 82 -14.28 7.63 3.10
CA TRP A 82 -14.42 8.66 2.08
C TRP A 82 -15.51 9.67 2.43
N GLY A 83 -15.28 10.93 2.07
CA GLY A 83 -16.19 12.03 2.34
C GLY A 83 -15.69 12.99 3.42
N THR A 84 -16.29 14.17 3.49
CA THR A 84 -15.84 15.26 4.35
C THR A 84 -15.90 14.94 5.85
N ASN A 85 -16.82 14.04 6.25
CA ASN A 85 -17.01 13.58 7.62
C ASN A 85 -16.35 12.22 7.90
N ALA A 86 -15.60 11.67 6.93
CA ALA A 86 -14.86 10.43 7.13
C ALA A 86 -13.89 10.58 8.31
N TYR A 87 -13.81 9.55 9.16
CA TYR A 87 -12.99 9.48 10.37
C TYR A 87 -13.47 10.36 11.55
N ASP A 88 -14.49 11.20 11.41
CA ASP A 88 -14.97 12.02 12.52
C ASP A 88 -15.77 11.21 13.56
N SER A 89 -16.22 11.88 14.63
CA SER A 89 -16.98 11.23 15.71
C SER A 89 -18.37 10.71 15.28
N THR A 90 -18.88 11.14 14.13
CA THR A 90 -20.15 10.68 13.55
C THR A 90 -19.98 9.54 12.55
N ASP A 91 -18.76 9.22 12.15
CA ASP A 91 -18.45 8.10 11.27
C ASP A 91 -18.54 6.77 12.03
N LYS A 92 -19.73 6.17 11.99
CA LYS A 92 -19.98 4.89 12.66
C LYS A 92 -19.18 3.74 12.02
N ASN A 93 -18.93 3.82 10.71
CA ASN A 93 -18.18 2.77 10.02
C ASN A 93 -16.74 2.75 10.53
N TRP A 94 -16.13 3.94 10.74
CA TRP A 94 -14.80 4.04 11.33
C TRP A 94 -14.74 3.40 12.72
N GLN A 95 -15.70 3.74 13.59
CA GLN A 95 -15.70 3.24 14.97
C GLN A 95 -15.94 1.73 15.05
N VAL A 96 -16.91 1.21 14.27
CA VAL A 96 -17.22 -0.22 14.24
C VAL A 96 -16.08 -0.99 13.59
N GLY A 97 -15.56 -0.51 12.46
CA GLY A 97 -14.48 -1.18 11.75
C GLY A 97 -13.19 -1.29 12.55
N LEU A 98 -12.81 -0.28 13.35
CA LEU A 98 -11.67 -0.39 14.24
C LEU A 98 -11.83 -1.54 15.25
N ASN A 99 -13.02 -1.70 15.85
CA ASN A 99 -13.30 -2.83 16.76
C ASN A 99 -13.26 -4.18 16.02
N ASP A 100 -13.77 -4.22 14.80
CA ASP A 100 -13.79 -5.43 14.00
C ASP A 100 -12.38 -5.84 13.55
N ILE A 101 -11.54 -4.87 13.15
CA ILE A 101 -10.12 -5.10 12.83
C ILE A 101 -9.38 -5.68 14.02
N GLU A 102 -9.53 -5.08 15.21
CA GLU A 102 -8.92 -5.58 16.45
C GLU A 102 -9.31 -7.03 16.71
N ASN A 103 -10.62 -7.31 16.73
CA ASN A 103 -11.14 -8.62 17.08
C ASN A 103 -10.83 -9.71 16.04
N GLN A 104 -10.75 -9.36 14.76
CA GLN A 104 -10.59 -10.34 13.69
C GLN A 104 -9.15 -10.50 13.20
N THR A 105 -8.27 -9.52 13.42
CA THR A 105 -6.91 -9.54 12.88
C THR A 105 -5.81 -9.33 13.90
N SER A 106 -6.10 -8.67 15.02
CA SER A 106 -5.10 -8.18 15.98
C SER A 106 -4.04 -7.27 15.35
N ALA A 107 -4.38 -6.53 14.28
CA ALA A 107 -3.50 -5.51 13.72
C ALA A 107 -3.20 -4.44 14.77
N GLN A 108 -1.95 -3.97 14.80
CA GLN A 108 -1.49 -2.91 15.70
C GLN A 108 -1.32 -1.56 15.00
N TRP A 109 -1.31 -1.56 13.68
CA TRP A 109 -1.19 -0.37 12.86
C TRP A 109 -2.42 -0.19 11.99
N ILE A 110 -2.90 1.04 11.92
CA ILE A 110 -3.95 1.45 10.97
C ILE A 110 -3.37 2.47 10.01
N GLU A 111 -3.46 2.17 8.73
CA GLU A 111 -3.26 3.16 7.69
C GLU A 111 -4.57 3.90 7.43
N LEU A 112 -4.48 5.23 7.48
CA LEU A 112 -5.57 6.16 7.30
C LEU A 112 -5.33 6.97 6.02
N PRO A 113 -5.93 6.57 4.88
CA PRO A 113 -5.81 7.29 3.63
C PRO A 113 -6.52 8.64 3.62
N ILE A 114 -5.89 9.64 2.97
CA ILE A 114 -6.46 10.96 2.70
C ILE A 114 -6.52 11.15 1.20
N ASN A 115 -7.73 11.24 0.63
CA ASN A 115 -7.90 11.38 -0.80
C ASN A 115 -7.86 12.86 -1.23
N LEU A 116 -6.78 13.27 -1.89
CA LEU A 116 -6.67 14.54 -2.60
C LEU A 116 -7.12 14.38 -4.05
N TYR A 117 -7.29 15.46 -4.77
CA TYR A 117 -7.83 15.47 -6.13
C TYR A 117 -7.09 16.41 -7.07
N GLN A 118 -6.92 15.97 -8.32
CA GLN A 118 -6.57 16.84 -9.45
C GLN A 118 -7.37 16.47 -10.71
N SER A 119 -7.61 17.44 -11.58
CA SER A 119 -8.55 17.31 -12.70
C SER A 119 -8.04 16.49 -13.89
N SER A 120 -6.73 16.36 -14.07
CA SER A 120 -6.11 15.57 -15.14
C SER A 120 -4.65 15.26 -14.82
N VAL A 121 -4.02 14.33 -15.55
CA VAL A 121 -2.60 13.96 -15.39
C VAL A 121 -1.60 15.11 -15.65
N THR A 122 -2.04 16.18 -16.28
CA THR A 122 -1.24 17.38 -16.58
C THR A 122 -1.69 18.62 -15.81
N SER A 123 -2.71 18.50 -14.94
CA SER A 123 -3.13 19.61 -14.08
C SER A 123 -2.05 19.91 -13.04
N THR A 124 -1.67 21.17 -12.92
CA THR A 124 -0.77 21.64 -11.87
C THR A 124 -1.49 22.01 -10.57
N GLN A 125 -2.81 21.83 -10.52
CA GLN A 125 -3.64 22.13 -9.36
C GLN A 125 -4.06 20.85 -8.65
N VAL A 126 -3.66 20.72 -7.40
CA VAL A 126 -4.12 19.70 -6.45
C VAL A 126 -5.02 20.38 -5.43
N THR A 127 -6.17 19.76 -5.17
CA THR A 127 -7.21 20.32 -4.28
C THR A 127 -7.83 19.23 -3.41
N VAL A 128 -8.73 19.63 -2.57
CA VAL A 128 -9.68 18.73 -1.87
C VAL A 128 -10.96 18.58 -2.70
N SER A 129 -11.71 17.52 -2.44
CA SER A 129 -13.01 17.25 -3.04
C SER A 129 -14.03 16.87 -1.96
N ASP A 130 -15.26 16.59 -2.35
CA ASP A 130 -16.30 16.05 -1.47
C ASP A 130 -15.96 14.64 -0.92
N MET A 131 -14.99 13.95 -1.54
CA MET A 131 -14.46 12.67 -1.08
C MET A 131 -13.28 12.82 -0.11
N THR A 132 -12.82 14.04 0.17
CA THR A 132 -11.69 14.31 1.04
C THR A 132 -12.18 14.57 2.48
N PRO A 133 -11.70 13.86 3.51
CA PRO A 133 -12.02 14.17 4.90
C PRO A 133 -11.50 15.56 5.27
N THR A 134 -12.16 16.25 6.21
CA THR A 134 -11.60 17.49 6.73
C THR A 134 -10.38 17.21 7.63
N PRO A 135 -9.42 18.15 7.75
CA PRO A 135 -8.28 17.98 8.65
C PRO A 135 -8.68 17.67 10.11
N ASN A 136 -9.77 18.29 10.59
CA ASN A 136 -10.30 18.03 11.94
C ASN A 136 -10.86 16.60 12.06
N ALA A 137 -11.52 16.10 11.02
CA ALA A 137 -12.01 14.73 10.99
C ALA A 137 -10.85 13.73 11.01
N VAL A 138 -9.79 13.97 10.24
CA VAL A 138 -8.55 13.17 10.27
C VAL A 138 -7.93 13.18 11.65
N ALA A 139 -7.76 14.34 12.29
CA ALA A 139 -7.23 14.43 13.66
C ALA A 139 -8.10 13.66 14.66
N THR A 140 -9.42 13.66 14.50
CA THR A 140 -10.35 12.89 15.33
C THR A 140 -10.18 11.39 15.08
N GLY A 141 -10.06 10.97 13.83
CA GLY A 141 -9.83 9.57 13.43
C GLY A 141 -8.55 9.01 14.03
N ILE A 142 -7.45 9.78 13.97
CA ILE A 142 -6.16 9.41 14.58
C ILE A 142 -6.35 9.15 16.08
N ARG A 143 -6.92 10.12 16.82
CA ARG A 143 -7.13 9.96 18.27
C ARG A 143 -8.07 8.80 18.60
N THR A 144 -9.07 8.54 17.76
CA THR A 144 -10.01 7.43 17.94
C THR A 144 -9.30 6.08 17.78
N ALA A 145 -8.40 5.96 16.81
CA ALA A 145 -7.58 4.76 16.62
C ALA A 145 -6.59 4.59 17.80
N GLN A 146 -5.88 5.64 18.18
CA GLN A 146 -4.92 5.61 19.28
C GLN A 146 -5.58 5.30 20.64
N ALA A 147 -6.81 5.75 20.88
CA ALA A 147 -7.58 5.38 22.07
C ALA A 147 -7.89 3.87 22.14
N ARG A 148 -7.69 3.13 21.05
CA ARG A 148 -7.76 1.67 20.94
C ARG A 148 -6.38 1.03 20.81
N TYR A 149 -5.32 1.78 21.15
CA TYR A 149 -3.93 1.33 21.11
C TYR A 149 -3.37 1.04 19.71
N TYR A 150 -4.01 1.54 18.66
CA TYR A 150 -3.41 1.48 17.31
C TYR A 150 -2.34 2.55 17.16
N HIS A 151 -1.26 2.20 16.49
CA HIS A 151 -0.38 3.14 15.81
C HIS A 151 -1.02 3.61 14.51
N VAL A 152 -0.77 4.84 14.10
CA VAL A 152 -1.42 5.43 12.92
C VAL A 152 -0.41 5.89 11.89
N PHE A 153 -0.60 5.41 10.68
CA PHE A 153 0.12 5.81 9.48
C PHE A 153 -0.81 6.61 8.55
N ILE A 154 -0.41 7.82 8.17
CA ILE A 154 -1.18 8.72 7.30
C ILE A 154 -0.66 8.64 5.88
N VAL A 155 -1.56 8.40 4.91
CA VAL A 155 -1.19 8.20 3.51
C VAL A 155 -2.03 9.09 2.59
N PRO A 156 -1.42 10.06 1.88
CA PRO A 156 -2.11 10.85 0.87
C PRO A 156 -2.26 10.04 -0.42
N LEU A 157 -3.49 9.78 -0.81
CA LEU A 157 -3.86 9.25 -2.11
C LEU A 157 -4.24 10.40 -3.03
N LEU A 158 -4.05 10.25 -4.33
CA LEU A 158 -4.37 11.29 -5.30
C LEU A 158 -5.28 10.75 -6.40
N SER A 159 -6.54 11.18 -6.39
CA SER A 159 -7.49 10.91 -7.47
C SER A 159 -7.29 11.86 -8.63
N VAL A 160 -7.32 11.34 -9.86
CA VAL A 160 -7.07 12.10 -11.08
C VAL A 160 -8.27 12.06 -12.02
N GLY A 161 -8.86 13.22 -12.28
CA GLY A 161 -10.01 13.36 -13.15
C GLY A 161 -11.30 12.75 -12.56
N GLY A 162 -12.36 12.74 -13.35
CA GLY A 162 -13.63 12.07 -13.01
C GLY A 162 -13.64 10.58 -13.37
N THR A 163 -12.53 10.02 -13.82
CA THR A 163 -12.35 8.65 -14.27
C THR A 163 -11.13 8.04 -13.56
N LEU A 164 -11.02 6.85 -13.65
CA LEU A 164 -10.12 5.77 -13.25
C LEU A 164 -8.64 5.98 -13.64
N THR A 165 -8.15 7.19 -13.76
CA THR A 165 -6.77 7.46 -14.13
C THR A 165 -5.87 7.29 -12.92
N TRP A 166 -4.88 6.40 -13.04
CA TRP A 166 -3.89 6.15 -12.00
C TRP A 166 -2.97 7.37 -11.78
N SER A 167 -2.75 7.72 -10.51
CA SER A 167 -1.92 8.85 -10.08
C SER A 167 -0.46 8.76 -10.57
N GLY A 168 0.07 7.55 -10.75
CA GLY A 168 1.40 7.32 -11.31
C GLY A 168 1.59 7.83 -12.74
N SER A 169 0.50 8.15 -13.43
CA SER A 169 0.52 8.74 -14.78
C SER A 169 0.70 10.25 -14.80
N ILE A 170 0.70 10.93 -13.66
CA ILE A 170 0.89 12.40 -13.55
C ILE A 170 2.26 12.78 -14.06
N GLN A 171 2.32 13.69 -15.04
CA GLN A 171 3.56 14.10 -15.68
C GLN A 171 3.49 15.52 -16.24
N PHE A 172 4.65 16.16 -16.33
CA PHE A 172 4.80 17.49 -16.89
C PHE A 172 5.99 17.56 -17.82
N SER A 173 5.87 18.36 -18.88
CA SER A 173 6.92 18.57 -19.89
C SER A 173 7.96 19.60 -19.47
N THR A 174 7.70 20.42 -18.45
CA THR A 174 8.59 21.49 -18.00
C THR A 174 8.79 21.46 -16.48
N THR A 175 9.97 21.82 -16.02
CA THR A 175 10.27 21.97 -14.59
C THR A 175 9.39 23.03 -13.93
N GLN A 176 8.99 24.07 -14.66
CA GLN A 176 8.07 25.09 -14.14
C GLN A 176 6.70 24.49 -13.77
N HIS A 177 6.12 23.64 -14.62
CA HIS A 177 4.86 22.97 -14.29
C HIS A 177 5.04 21.97 -13.13
N MET A 178 6.17 21.27 -13.06
CA MET A 178 6.49 20.44 -11.90
C MET A 178 6.52 21.28 -10.61
N GLN A 179 7.21 22.42 -10.61
CA GLN A 179 7.27 23.31 -9.45
C GLN A 179 5.86 23.77 -9.03
N LEU A 180 5.03 24.23 -9.98
CA LEU A 180 3.65 24.66 -9.71
C LEU A 180 2.84 23.52 -9.10
N TRP A 181 3.03 22.29 -9.58
CA TRP A 181 2.37 21.11 -9.03
C TRP A 181 2.82 20.84 -7.59
N PHE A 182 4.12 20.81 -7.32
CA PHE A 182 4.65 20.58 -5.97
C PHE A 182 4.18 21.63 -4.96
N ASP A 183 4.11 22.89 -5.39
CA ASP A 183 3.60 23.97 -4.53
C ASP A 183 2.09 23.82 -4.26
N SER A 184 1.30 23.45 -5.28
CA SER A 184 -0.13 23.18 -5.12
C SER A 184 -0.38 21.93 -4.28
N TYR A 185 0.39 20.85 -4.50
CA TYR A 185 0.32 19.64 -3.70
C TYR A 185 0.62 19.91 -2.24
N TRP A 186 1.68 20.69 -1.97
CA TRP A 186 1.99 21.11 -0.62
C TRP A 186 0.85 21.90 0.04
N GLN A 187 0.26 22.85 -0.67
CA GLN A 187 -0.88 23.63 -0.15
C GLN A 187 -2.07 22.74 0.21
N ALA A 188 -2.35 21.73 -0.58
CA ALA A 188 -3.41 20.77 -0.30
C ALA A 188 -3.08 19.80 0.85
N LEU A 189 -1.82 19.37 0.96
CA LEU A 189 -1.36 18.40 1.95
C LEU A 189 -1.10 19.01 3.33
N GLN A 190 -0.58 20.25 3.39
CA GLN A 190 -0.13 20.89 4.63
C GLN A 190 -1.16 20.87 5.78
N PRO A 191 -2.46 21.13 5.57
CA PRO A 191 -3.45 21.08 6.65
C PRO A 191 -3.53 19.69 7.30
N TYR A 192 -3.31 18.64 6.55
CA TYR A 192 -3.32 17.25 7.03
C TYR A 192 -2.02 16.89 7.76
N VAL A 193 -0.88 17.41 7.29
CA VAL A 193 0.40 17.29 8.02
C VAL A 193 0.29 17.92 9.39
N VAL A 194 -0.32 19.12 9.50
CA VAL A 194 -0.57 19.79 10.78
C VAL A 194 -1.53 18.99 11.65
N ALA A 195 -2.62 18.47 11.07
CA ALA A 195 -3.61 17.67 11.80
C ALA A 195 -2.98 16.35 12.33
N ALA A 196 -2.18 15.68 11.50
CA ALA A 196 -1.46 14.47 11.89
C ALA A 196 -0.46 14.73 13.03
N ALA A 197 0.34 15.80 12.92
CA ALA A 197 1.29 16.19 13.95
C ALA A 197 0.59 16.52 15.29
N GLN A 198 -0.48 17.30 15.25
CA GLN A 198 -1.25 17.70 16.45
C GLN A 198 -2.01 16.54 17.09
N ALA A 199 -2.42 15.56 16.29
CA ALA A 199 -3.07 14.36 16.79
C ALA A 199 -2.08 13.28 17.24
N GLY A 200 -0.79 13.40 16.92
CA GLY A 200 0.26 12.47 17.34
C GLY A 200 0.33 11.20 16.49
N ALA A 201 0.03 11.29 15.17
CA ALA A 201 0.30 10.16 14.27
C ALA A 201 1.79 9.81 14.27
N GLU A 202 2.11 8.52 14.14
CA GLU A 202 3.49 8.03 14.24
C GLU A 202 4.23 8.10 12.90
N GLU A 203 3.52 7.96 11.79
CA GLU A 203 4.12 7.89 10.46
C GLU A 203 3.27 8.61 9.40
N LEU A 204 3.91 9.20 8.40
CA LEU A 204 3.26 9.92 7.31
C LEU A 204 4.03 9.70 6.00
N ALA A 205 3.30 9.27 4.95
CA ALA A 205 3.83 9.24 3.60
C ALA A 205 3.76 10.64 2.95
N ILE A 206 4.84 11.05 2.28
CA ILE A 206 4.87 12.32 1.54
C ILE A 206 4.22 12.24 0.15
N GLY A 207 3.81 11.04 -0.26
CA GLY A 207 3.13 10.74 -1.53
C GLY A 207 3.06 9.25 -1.78
N THR A 208 2.12 8.84 -2.65
CA THR A 208 1.83 7.45 -2.95
C THR A 208 1.72 7.23 -4.44
N GLU A 209 2.48 6.27 -4.97
CA GLU A 209 2.45 5.81 -6.36
C GLU A 209 2.57 6.90 -7.43
N LEU A 210 3.28 7.99 -7.18
CA LEU A 210 3.50 9.08 -8.14
C LEU A 210 4.63 8.74 -9.12
N GLU A 211 4.53 7.61 -9.83
CA GLU A 211 5.62 6.94 -10.55
C GLU A 211 6.38 7.85 -11.52
N LYS A 212 5.68 8.59 -12.39
CA LYS A 212 6.37 9.50 -13.32
C LYS A 212 6.94 10.74 -12.63
N LEU A 213 6.29 11.22 -11.57
CA LEU A 213 6.78 12.35 -10.79
C LEU A 213 7.99 12.01 -9.92
N GLN A 214 8.23 10.73 -9.62
CA GLN A 214 9.47 10.31 -8.94
C GLN A 214 10.73 10.75 -9.72
N LEU A 215 10.61 10.90 -11.04
CA LEU A 215 11.69 11.35 -11.92
C LEU A 215 11.82 12.88 -11.98
N ALA A 216 11.00 13.63 -11.26
CA ALA A 216 11.15 15.07 -11.14
C ALA A 216 12.50 15.43 -10.48
N PRO A 217 13.04 16.63 -10.74
CA PRO A 217 14.29 17.07 -10.14
C PRO A 217 14.33 16.89 -8.63
N ALA A 218 15.38 16.26 -8.10
CA ALA A 218 15.53 15.96 -6.68
C ALA A 218 15.29 17.16 -5.74
N PRO A 219 15.67 18.41 -6.09
CA PRO A 219 15.37 19.57 -5.25
C PRO A 219 13.90 19.77 -4.95
N LEU A 220 12.96 19.39 -5.86
CA LEU A 220 11.51 19.54 -5.63
C LEU A 220 11.04 18.59 -4.54
N TRP A 221 11.46 17.34 -4.61
CA TRP A 221 11.17 16.34 -3.59
C TRP A 221 11.81 16.68 -2.26
N ASN A 222 13.09 17.06 -2.25
CA ASN A 222 13.80 17.45 -1.03
C ASN A 222 13.11 18.64 -0.34
N GLN A 223 12.65 19.63 -1.10
CA GLN A 223 11.90 20.75 -0.55
C GLN A 223 10.56 20.31 0.08
N LEU A 224 9.84 19.38 -0.56
CA LEU A 224 8.63 18.82 0.02
C LEU A 224 8.92 18.05 1.32
N ILE A 225 9.94 17.20 1.33
CA ILE A 225 10.37 16.43 2.50
C ILE A 225 10.71 17.38 3.67
N GLU A 226 11.49 18.43 3.41
CA GLU A 226 11.86 19.43 4.40
C GLU A 226 10.64 20.17 4.96
N ARG A 227 9.71 20.62 4.09
CA ARG A 227 8.46 21.29 4.50
C ARG A 227 7.62 20.41 5.43
N VAL A 228 7.48 19.14 5.09
CA VAL A 228 6.73 18.17 5.94
C VAL A 228 7.46 17.96 7.26
N HIS A 229 8.77 17.72 7.23
CA HIS A 229 9.58 17.47 8.43
C HIS A 229 9.58 18.64 9.42
N GLN A 230 9.48 19.89 8.95
CA GLN A 230 9.39 21.07 9.82
C GLN A 230 8.11 21.08 10.69
N ILE A 231 7.08 20.36 10.29
CA ILE A 231 5.78 20.34 10.96
C ILE A 231 5.52 18.99 11.67
N PHE A 232 5.88 17.89 10.99
CA PHE A 232 5.57 16.53 11.44
C PHE A 232 6.79 15.89 12.13
N PRO A 233 6.71 15.60 13.43
CA PRO A 233 7.84 15.07 14.20
C PRO A 233 8.02 13.55 14.06
N GLY A 234 7.03 12.85 13.46
CA GLY A 234 7.03 11.39 13.29
C GLY A 234 7.91 10.95 12.12
N LYS A 235 7.79 9.67 11.76
CA LYS A 235 8.52 9.09 10.64
C LYS A 235 7.95 9.55 9.31
N LEU A 236 8.84 9.89 8.36
CA LEU A 236 8.45 10.21 6.99
C LEU A 236 8.80 9.05 6.06
N THR A 237 7.86 8.73 5.17
CA THR A 237 8.01 7.71 4.13
C THR A 237 7.56 8.22 2.76
N TYR A 238 7.76 7.41 1.75
CA TYR A 238 7.17 7.55 0.43
C TYR A 238 6.76 6.17 -0.05
N ASP A 239 5.59 6.04 -0.67
CA ASP A 239 5.06 4.75 -1.09
C ASP A 239 5.19 4.58 -2.61
N LEU A 240 6.03 3.61 -3.01
CA LEU A 240 6.31 3.26 -4.40
C LEU A 240 5.25 2.32 -4.97
N ASN A 241 4.91 2.48 -6.24
CA ASN A 241 4.32 1.38 -6.99
C ASN A 241 5.38 0.30 -7.26
N TRP A 242 4.99 -0.97 -7.23
CA TRP A 242 5.87 -2.12 -7.46
C TRP A 242 6.64 -2.07 -8.78
N SER A 243 6.07 -1.45 -9.83
CA SER A 243 6.75 -1.30 -11.12
C SER A 243 8.06 -0.50 -11.00
N SER A 244 8.14 0.41 -10.03
CA SER A 244 9.33 1.21 -9.78
C SER A 244 10.52 0.40 -9.28
N LEU A 245 10.31 -0.80 -8.75
CA LEU A 245 11.38 -1.71 -8.32
C LEU A 245 12.32 -2.16 -9.47
N TYR A 246 11.86 -2.04 -10.71
CA TYR A 246 12.63 -2.39 -11.90
C TYR A 246 13.45 -1.24 -12.48
N TYR A 247 13.36 -0.04 -11.88
CA TYR A 247 14.03 1.17 -12.37
C TYR A 247 15.11 1.66 -11.40
N GLN A 248 15.89 2.63 -11.87
CA GLN A 248 16.89 3.27 -11.03
C GLN A 248 16.21 4.05 -9.89
N ILE A 249 16.75 3.91 -8.69
CA ILE A 249 16.28 4.64 -7.50
C ILE A 249 16.54 6.14 -7.68
N PRO A 250 15.52 6.99 -7.61
CA PRO A 250 15.71 8.43 -7.67
C PRO A 250 16.58 8.95 -6.52
N PRO A 251 17.53 9.88 -6.77
CA PRO A 251 18.48 10.35 -5.75
C PRO A 251 17.82 10.91 -4.48
N TRP A 252 16.66 11.52 -4.57
CA TRP A 252 15.94 12.09 -3.42
C TRP A 252 15.44 11.02 -2.44
N MET A 253 15.27 9.77 -2.87
CA MET A 253 14.88 8.67 -1.96
C MET A 253 15.97 8.33 -0.93
N HIS A 254 17.22 8.74 -1.19
CA HIS A 254 18.30 8.65 -0.22
C HIS A 254 18.29 9.78 0.82
N ASN A 255 17.33 10.72 0.75
CA ASN A 255 17.22 11.81 1.74
C ASN A 255 17.14 11.22 3.15
N PRO A 256 17.99 11.65 4.11
CA PRO A 256 18.05 11.07 5.45
C PRO A 256 16.79 11.31 6.29
N LEU A 257 15.95 12.29 5.92
CA LEU A 257 14.68 12.56 6.58
C LEU A 257 13.60 11.52 6.24
N LEU A 258 13.74 10.77 5.13
CA LEU A 258 12.92 9.59 4.88
C LEU A 258 13.47 8.41 5.68
N THR A 259 12.69 7.91 6.62
CA THR A 259 13.12 6.84 7.54
C THR A 259 13.04 5.46 6.90
N ALA A 260 12.07 5.24 6.03
CA ALA A 260 11.85 4.02 5.26
C ALA A 260 11.16 4.37 3.94
N VAL A 261 11.03 3.38 3.06
CA VAL A 261 10.24 3.49 1.83
C VAL A 261 9.23 2.35 1.79
N GLY A 262 7.96 2.71 1.60
CA GLY A 262 6.87 1.79 1.37
C GLY A 262 6.81 1.32 -0.08
N VAL A 263 6.25 0.15 -0.31
CA VAL A 263 6.00 -0.39 -1.64
C VAL A 263 4.59 -0.96 -1.71
N SER A 264 3.79 -0.50 -2.68
CA SER A 264 2.52 -1.13 -3.04
C SER A 264 2.81 -2.37 -3.86
N VAL A 265 2.59 -3.56 -3.29
CA VAL A 265 3.03 -4.85 -3.86
C VAL A 265 1.87 -5.56 -4.52
N TYR A 266 1.63 -5.26 -5.79
CA TYR A 266 0.63 -5.94 -6.62
C TYR A 266 1.28 -6.76 -7.75
N ILE A 267 2.40 -7.41 -7.48
CA ILE A 267 3.12 -8.24 -8.46
C ILE A 267 2.33 -9.53 -8.71
N PRO A 268 1.99 -9.85 -9.99
CA PRO A 268 1.31 -11.09 -10.32
C PRO A 268 2.14 -12.34 -9.95
N LEU A 269 1.55 -13.27 -9.24
CA LEU A 269 2.16 -14.57 -8.98
C LEU A 269 2.01 -15.53 -10.17
N THR A 270 1.05 -15.29 -11.05
CA THR A 270 0.85 -16.04 -12.29
C THR A 270 0.64 -15.11 -13.49
N ASP A 271 0.97 -15.57 -14.68
CA ASP A 271 0.87 -14.83 -15.94
C ASP A 271 -0.48 -15.03 -16.67
N ARG A 272 -1.35 -15.87 -16.13
CA ARG A 272 -2.68 -16.18 -16.67
C ARG A 272 -3.70 -16.46 -15.56
N PRO A 273 -5.02 -16.31 -15.84
CA PRO A 273 -6.07 -16.59 -14.87
C PRO A 273 -6.14 -18.11 -14.62
N GLN A 274 -5.55 -18.54 -13.51
CA GLN A 274 -5.54 -19.94 -13.06
C GLN A 274 -5.39 -19.99 -11.54
N ARG A 275 -5.96 -21.01 -10.93
CA ARG A 275 -5.69 -21.36 -9.54
C ARG A 275 -4.31 -22.02 -9.44
N LEU A 276 -3.59 -21.67 -8.39
CA LEU A 276 -2.32 -22.32 -8.04
C LEU A 276 -2.51 -23.16 -6.78
N ASP A 277 -1.70 -24.20 -6.65
CA ASP A 277 -1.64 -24.97 -5.41
C ASP A 277 -1.12 -24.06 -4.28
N PRO A 278 -1.88 -23.89 -3.18
CA PRO A 278 -1.42 -23.08 -2.04
C PRO A 278 -0.04 -23.48 -1.50
N ALA A 279 0.35 -24.72 -1.63
CA ALA A 279 1.65 -25.22 -1.14
C ALA A 279 2.85 -24.59 -1.86
N ILE A 280 2.70 -24.14 -3.10
CA ILE A 280 3.79 -23.50 -3.85
C ILE A 280 3.86 -21.99 -3.66
N LEU A 281 2.79 -21.36 -3.17
CA LEU A 281 2.68 -19.90 -3.11
C LEU A 281 3.79 -19.24 -2.29
N PRO A 282 4.22 -19.75 -1.12
CA PRO A 282 5.29 -19.12 -0.36
C PRO A 282 6.61 -19.04 -1.13
N GLY A 283 6.99 -20.15 -1.81
CA GLY A 283 8.21 -20.18 -2.62
C GLY A 283 8.12 -19.26 -3.83
N LEU A 284 6.95 -19.23 -4.49
CA LEU A 284 6.69 -18.37 -5.64
C LEU A 284 6.69 -16.89 -5.24
N TRP A 285 6.11 -16.55 -4.08
CA TRP A 285 6.12 -15.20 -3.53
C TRP A 285 7.55 -14.73 -3.27
N GLN A 286 8.37 -15.58 -2.59
CA GLN A 286 9.78 -15.26 -2.35
C GLN A 286 10.56 -15.04 -3.65
N GLU A 287 10.31 -15.88 -4.65
CA GLU A 287 11.02 -15.78 -5.93
C GLU A 287 10.67 -14.50 -6.69
N LYS A 288 9.38 -14.16 -6.77
CA LYS A 288 8.90 -13.05 -7.59
C LYS A 288 8.89 -11.70 -6.87
N ILE A 289 8.70 -11.70 -5.56
CA ILE A 289 8.48 -10.49 -4.77
C ILE A 289 9.60 -10.29 -3.75
N GLY A 290 9.85 -11.28 -2.88
CA GLY A 290 10.81 -11.15 -1.79
C GLY A 290 12.19 -10.72 -2.28
N LYS A 291 12.73 -11.41 -3.29
CA LYS A 291 14.04 -11.07 -3.87
C LYS A 291 14.12 -9.64 -4.44
N LEU A 292 13.03 -9.12 -4.99
CA LEU A 292 12.99 -7.75 -5.50
C LEU A 292 13.03 -6.74 -4.37
N LEU A 293 12.24 -6.96 -3.32
CA LEU A 293 12.21 -6.10 -2.13
C LEU A 293 13.57 -6.10 -1.41
N ASP A 294 14.20 -7.27 -1.24
CA ASP A 294 15.55 -7.40 -0.70
C ASP A 294 16.56 -6.59 -1.51
N SER A 295 16.58 -6.80 -2.83
CA SER A 295 17.49 -6.10 -3.73
C SER A 295 17.29 -4.59 -3.67
N PHE A 296 16.03 -4.14 -3.63
CA PHE A 296 15.69 -2.73 -3.54
C PHE A 296 16.14 -2.13 -2.21
N SER A 297 15.87 -2.79 -1.07
CA SER A 297 16.29 -2.34 0.26
C SER A 297 17.82 -2.20 0.37
N ILE A 298 18.55 -3.18 -0.16
CA ILE A 298 20.04 -3.16 -0.17
C ILE A 298 20.56 -1.98 -1.02
N GLN A 299 19.98 -1.75 -2.21
CA GLN A 299 20.39 -0.64 -3.09
C GLN A 299 20.04 0.72 -2.50
N LEU A 300 18.87 0.83 -1.89
CA LEU A 300 18.41 2.05 -1.24
C LEU A 300 19.17 2.33 0.07
N THR A 301 19.80 1.32 0.68
CA THR A 301 20.45 1.39 1.99
C THR A 301 19.48 1.83 3.11
N LYS A 302 18.21 1.50 2.99
CA LYS A 302 17.14 1.78 3.96
C LYS A 302 16.25 0.55 4.14
N GLN A 303 15.55 0.53 5.26
CA GLN A 303 14.48 -0.43 5.47
C GLN A 303 13.30 -0.16 4.55
N VAL A 304 12.64 -1.22 4.14
CA VAL A 304 11.43 -1.19 3.31
C VAL A 304 10.27 -1.73 4.13
N PHE A 305 9.07 -1.32 3.80
CA PHE A 305 7.86 -2.00 4.26
C PHE A 305 6.89 -2.13 3.08
N ILE A 306 5.96 -3.04 3.20
CA ILE A 306 4.89 -3.18 2.23
C ILE A 306 3.78 -2.23 2.67
N SER A 307 3.71 -1.05 2.04
CA SER A 307 2.70 -0.05 2.35
C SER A 307 1.32 -0.44 1.84
N GLU A 308 1.25 -1.25 0.78
CA GLU A 308 0.00 -1.77 0.29
C GLU A 308 0.20 -3.14 -0.37
N ILE A 309 -0.59 -4.12 0.04
CA ILE A 309 -0.73 -5.41 -0.64
C ILE A 309 -2.18 -5.88 -0.52
N GLY A 310 -2.74 -6.39 -1.61
CA GLY A 310 -4.10 -6.90 -1.58
C GLY A 310 -4.33 -7.96 -2.63
N TYR A 311 -5.20 -8.89 -2.31
CA TYR A 311 -5.70 -9.91 -3.23
C TYR A 311 -7.22 -9.93 -3.14
N ARG A 312 -7.89 -10.09 -4.27
CA ARG A 312 -9.35 -10.19 -4.30
C ARG A 312 -9.81 -11.49 -3.62
N ASP A 313 -11.04 -11.47 -3.10
CA ASP A 313 -11.74 -12.66 -2.59
C ASP A 313 -12.37 -13.51 -3.71
N SER A 314 -11.79 -13.47 -4.90
CA SER A 314 -12.25 -14.14 -6.11
C SER A 314 -11.19 -15.06 -6.68
N ALA A 315 -11.66 -16.05 -7.48
CA ALA A 315 -10.77 -16.90 -8.25
C ALA A 315 -9.87 -16.06 -9.16
N PHE A 316 -8.63 -16.51 -9.34
CA PHE A 316 -7.62 -15.84 -10.17
C PHE A 316 -7.09 -14.51 -9.59
N ALA A 317 -7.28 -14.26 -8.30
CA ALA A 317 -6.74 -13.07 -7.62
C ALA A 317 -5.21 -12.93 -7.74
N LEU A 318 -4.50 -14.01 -7.98
CA LEU A 318 -3.04 -14.04 -8.17
C LEU A 318 -2.59 -13.57 -9.56
N TYR A 319 -3.53 -13.47 -10.50
CA TYR A 319 -3.32 -13.00 -11.87
C TYR A 319 -3.55 -11.54 -12.01
N ARG A 320 -3.27 -10.57 -11.85
CA ARG A 320 -3.57 -9.12 -11.82
C ARG A 320 -4.20 -8.75 -10.48
N PRO A 321 -3.45 -8.84 -9.41
CA PRO A 321 -4.00 -8.61 -8.07
C PRO A 321 -4.58 -7.22 -7.87
N TRP A 322 -4.18 -6.21 -8.66
CA TRP A 322 -4.74 -4.84 -8.61
C TRP A 322 -6.10 -4.67 -9.29
N GLU A 323 -6.55 -5.67 -10.07
CA GLU A 323 -7.70 -5.53 -10.97
C GLU A 323 -9.01 -5.35 -10.21
N ARG A 324 -9.85 -4.43 -10.70
CA ARG A 324 -11.17 -4.12 -10.09
C ARG A 324 -12.24 -3.86 -11.14
N ASP A 325 -11.95 -4.16 -12.41
CA ASP A 325 -12.87 -3.92 -13.51
C ASP A 325 -14.10 -4.86 -13.48
N ALA A 326 -14.98 -4.72 -14.46
CA ALA A 326 -16.17 -5.56 -14.57
C ALA A 326 -15.83 -7.06 -14.73
N GLN A 327 -14.67 -7.39 -15.31
CA GLN A 327 -14.23 -8.77 -15.45
C GLN A 327 -13.81 -9.33 -14.09
N ALA A 328 -13.03 -8.60 -13.31
CA ALA A 328 -12.64 -9.00 -11.96
C ALA A 328 -13.85 -9.14 -11.02
N GLN A 329 -14.85 -8.26 -11.18
CA GLN A 329 -16.11 -8.34 -10.43
C GLN A 329 -16.98 -9.53 -10.82
N ALA A 330 -16.82 -10.06 -12.03
CA ALA A 330 -17.57 -11.22 -12.54
C ALA A 330 -16.88 -12.56 -12.23
N GLU A 331 -15.64 -12.54 -11.68
CA GLU A 331 -14.94 -13.75 -11.26
C GLU A 331 -15.69 -14.47 -10.13
N PRO A 332 -15.72 -15.81 -10.11
CA PRO A 332 -16.32 -16.55 -8.99
C PRO A 332 -15.66 -16.20 -7.66
N ALA A 333 -16.44 -16.09 -6.59
CA ALA A 333 -15.90 -15.90 -5.25
C ALA A 333 -14.96 -17.04 -4.86
N ASP A 334 -13.81 -16.71 -4.31
CA ASP A 334 -12.82 -17.66 -3.79
C ASP A 334 -12.02 -17.03 -2.63
N PRO A 335 -12.64 -16.87 -1.47
CA PRO A 335 -11.97 -16.28 -0.30
C PRO A 335 -10.83 -17.15 0.23
N GLU A 336 -10.76 -18.42 -0.13
CA GLU A 336 -9.64 -19.29 0.23
C GLU A 336 -8.39 -18.97 -0.60
N GLU A 337 -8.52 -18.56 -1.87
CA GLU A 337 -7.39 -18.08 -2.67
C GLU A 337 -6.82 -16.78 -2.09
N GLN A 338 -7.68 -15.86 -1.64
CA GLN A 338 -7.27 -14.66 -0.91
C GLN A 338 -6.48 -15.02 0.36
N ALA A 339 -7.01 -15.93 1.16
CA ALA A 339 -6.37 -16.36 2.40
C ALA A 339 -5.02 -17.03 2.18
N ALA A 340 -4.91 -17.88 1.15
CA ALA A 340 -3.66 -18.54 0.78
C ALA A 340 -2.59 -17.52 0.31
N ALA A 341 -3.00 -16.50 -0.41
CA ALA A 341 -2.11 -15.41 -0.83
C ALA A 341 -1.61 -14.58 0.38
N TYR A 342 -2.50 -14.29 1.34
CA TYR A 342 -2.13 -13.61 2.59
C TYR A 342 -1.15 -14.44 3.42
N ASP A 343 -1.40 -15.74 3.57
CA ASP A 343 -0.50 -16.65 4.31
C ASP A 343 0.88 -16.73 3.65
N ALA A 344 0.93 -16.81 2.31
CA ALA A 344 2.18 -16.82 1.55
C ALA A 344 2.98 -15.53 1.72
N ALA A 345 2.33 -14.36 1.67
CA ALA A 345 2.99 -13.08 1.89
C ALA A 345 3.54 -12.99 3.33
N LEU A 346 2.71 -13.24 4.33
CA LEU A 346 3.09 -13.13 5.75
C LEU A 346 4.20 -14.11 6.14
N MET A 347 4.19 -15.31 5.57
CA MET A 347 5.24 -16.32 5.77
C MET A 347 6.62 -15.79 5.36
N ASN A 348 6.68 -14.96 4.34
CA ASN A 348 7.93 -14.39 3.83
C ASN A 348 8.30 -13.09 4.57
N VAL A 349 7.38 -12.13 4.66
CA VAL A 349 7.71 -10.79 5.17
C VAL A 349 8.06 -10.77 6.67
N ILE A 350 7.46 -11.66 7.47
CA ILE A 350 7.71 -11.69 8.93
C ILE A 350 9.14 -12.15 9.26
N VAL A 351 9.74 -12.95 8.42
CA VAL A 351 11.11 -13.45 8.64
C VAL A 351 12.19 -12.61 7.94
N ASP A 352 11.80 -11.72 7.04
CA ASP A 352 12.73 -10.91 6.27
C ASP A 352 13.22 -9.69 7.08
N PRO A 353 14.54 -9.59 7.37
CA PRO A 353 15.09 -8.50 8.18
C PRO A 353 15.02 -7.12 7.47
N HIS A 354 14.89 -7.07 6.16
CA HIS A 354 14.82 -5.83 5.41
C HIS A 354 13.42 -5.22 5.37
N ILE A 355 12.37 -6.04 5.65
CA ILE A 355 10.98 -5.61 5.64
C ILE A 355 10.51 -5.34 7.08
N ILE A 356 10.11 -4.10 7.39
CA ILE A 356 9.72 -3.69 8.75
C ILE A 356 8.22 -3.64 8.99
N GLY A 357 7.40 -3.96 8.00
CA GLY A 357 5.95 -3.94 8.14
C GLY A 357 5.22 -4.35 6.88
N VAL A 358 3.93 -4.60 7.03
CA VAL A 358 3.00 -4.89 5.93
C VAL A 358 1.62 -4.37 6.25
N TYR A 359 1.00 -3.71 5.27
CA TYR A 359 -0.37 -3.20 5.34
C TYR A 359 -1.23 -3.83 4.26
N PHE A 360 -2.36 -4.42 4.65
CA PHE A 360 -3.27 -5.09 3.74
C PHE A 360 -4.38 -4.16 3.26
N TRP A 361 -4.49 -4.03 1.95
CA TRP A 361 -5.58 -3.34 1.26
C TRP A 361 -6.77 -4.28 1.09
N ALA A 362 -7.98 -3.96 1.57
CA ALA A 362 -8.30 -2.95 2.57
C ALA A 362 -9.54 -3.41 3.32
N TRP A 363 -9.75 -2.94 4.55
CA TRP A 363 -10.79 -3.45 5.43
C TRP A 363 -12.22 -3.32 4.89
N SER A 364 -12.53 -2.24 4.19
CA SER A 364 -13.89 -1.90 3.74
C SER A 364 -14.01 -1.68 2.24
N VAL A 365 -13.07 -2.19 1.46
CA VAL A 365 -13.10 -2.06 -0.01
C VAL A 365 -13.64 -3.36 -0.61
N PRO A 366 -14.77 -3.32 -1.32
CA PRO A 366 -15.35 -4.50 -1.96
C PRO A 366 -14.32 -5.28 -2.80
N LEU A 367 -14.44 -6.58 -2.84
CA LEU A 367 -13.52 -7.57 -3.42
C LEU A 367 -12.21 -7.79 -2.63
N PHE A 368 -11.71 -6.80 -1.90
CA PHE A 368 -10.44 -6.90 -1.18
C PHE A 368 -10.61 -7.10 0.32
N GLU A 369 -11.76 -6.79 0.85
CA GLU A 369 -12.03 -6.87 2.28
C GLU A 369 -11.85 -8.28 2.84
N PRO A 370 -11.00 -8.48 3.87
CA PRO A 370 -10.85 -9.76 4.54
C PRO A 370 -11.92 -9.98 5.62
N ASN A 371 -12.75 -8.96 5.91
CA ASN A 371 -13.73 -8.92 6.99
C ASN A 371 -14.68 -10.13 6.95
N TRP A 372 -14.72 -10.90 8.03
CA TRP A 372 -15.48 -12.16 8.20
C TRP A 372 -15.12 -13.27 7.20
N LYS A 373 -13.95 -13.17 6.54
CA LYS A 373 -13.44 -14.15 5.57
C LYS A 373 -12.24 -14.92 6.13
N PRO A 374 -11.82 -16.02 5.51
CA PRO A 374 -10.64 -16.78 5.93
C PRO A 374 -9.36 -15.95 6.03
N ALA A 375 -9.19 -14.93 5.18
CA ALA A 375 -8.03 -14.05 5.19
C ALA A 375 -7.86 -13.28 6.52
N ALA A 376 -8.96 -12.85 7.17
CA ALA A 376 -8.86 -12.24 8.49
C ALA A 376 -8.30 -13.20 9.55
N LYS A 377 -8.65 -14.50 9.47
CA LYS A 377 -8.10 -15.52 10.38
C LYS A 377 -6.60 -15.74 10.13
N ILE A 378 -6.15 -15.60 8.88
CA ILE A 378 -4.71 -15.64 8.55
C ILE A 378 -3.99 -14.45 9.17
N LEU A 379 -4.53 -13.24 9.06
CA LEU A 379 -3.98 -12.06 9.73
C LEU A 379 -3.89 -12.28 11.24
N TYR A 380 -5.00 -12.70 11.87
CA TYR A 380 -5.03 -12.99 13.30
C TYR A 380 -3.96 -14.00 13.72
N LYS A 381 -3.86 -15.14 13.01
CA LYS A 381 -2.86 -16.17 13.25
C LYS A 381 -1.43 -15.62 13.23
N TRP A 382 -1.11 -14.74 12.28
CA TRP A 382 0.24 -14.21 12.13
C TRP A 382 0.53 -13.04 13.07
N TYR A 383 -0.44 -12.20 13.35
CA TYR A 383 -0.29 -11.03 14.21
C TYR A 383 -0.33 -11.37 15.70
N THR A 384 -0.99 -12.46 16.09
CA THR A 384 -1.04 -12.94 17.49
C THR A 384 -0.09 -14.07 17.80
N SER A 385 0.71 -14.54 16.82
CA SER A 385 1.65 -15.65 17.08
C SER A 385 2.55 -15.31 18.25
N PRO A 386 2.63 -16.20 19.28
CA PRO A 386 3.42 -15.94 20.46
C PRO A 386 4.84 -15.64 20.06
N GLN A 387 5.33 -14.64 20.71
CA GLN A 387 6.73 -14.28 20.69
C GLN A 387 7.47 -15.37 21.45
N ALA A 388 8.43 -16.02 20.80
CA ALA A 388 9.33 -16.94 21.48
C ALA A 388 10.46 -16.16 22.16
#